data_28dc8f93fe3ce2bf0e3db4c595406fcd
#
_entry.id   28dc8f93fe3ce2bf0e3db4c595406fcd
#
_cell.length_a   1.000
_cell.length_b   1.000
_cell.length_c   1.000
_cell.angle_alpha   90.00
_cell.angle_beta   90.00
_cell.angle_gamma   90.00
#
_symmetry.space_group_name_H-M   'P 1'
#
loop_
_entity.id
_entity.type
_entity.pdbx_description
1 polymer ?
#
loop_
_entity_poly.entity_id
_entity_poly.type
_entity_poly.pdbx_seq_one_letter_code
_entity_poly.pdbx_strand_id
1 'polypeptide(L)'
;AKAATWVAHAKAYADAYALPTKELGRGVPEQMLMMNVGRPEGAFESQFAGYPAIVYSYEYVDVYVVNGMIEGWNQKKSIKENLAETAIASYAKAYELDPKSESKVAAGVLNLANALAIQADALNNMGKVAEAAAAFELAFRAQQVVPAIKADPNNLYNAGMLTTMHAATLQGEEALAAFNKGEKIFAD
;
A
#
# COMPACT_ATOMS: atom_id res chain seq x y z
N ALA A 1 -23.04 -14.75 9.14
CA ALA A 1 -22.82 -14.55 7.69
C ALA A 1 -22.08 -15.76 7.12
N LYS A 2 -22.28 -16.09 5.84
CA LYS A 2 -21.58 -17.19 5.17
C LYS A 2 -20.18 -16.72 4.72
N ALA A 3 -19.24 -17.65 4.54
CA ALA A 3 -17.88 -17.33 4.04
C ALA A 3 -17.90 -16.46 2.75
N ALA A 4 -18.78 -16.80 1.78
CA ALA A 4 -18.93 -16.01 0.56
C ALA A 4 -19.31 -14.53 0.81
N THR A 5 -20.08 -14.24 1.84
CA THR A 5 -20.42 -12.85 2.23
C THR A 5 -19.18 -12.12 2.72
N TRP A 6 -18.33 -12.80 3.50
CA TRP A 6 -17.07 -12.23 3.99
C TRP A 6 -16.04 -12.04 2.88
N VAL A 7 -15.96 -12.94 1.90
CA VAL A 7 -15.13 -12.74 0.70
C VAL A 7 -15.58 -11.51 -0.10
N ALA A 8 -16.90 -11.34 -0.31
CA ALA A 8 -17.43 -10.17 -1.00
C ALA A 8 -17.17 -8.87 -0.25
N HIS A 9 -17.34 -8.88 1.08
CA HIS A 9 -17.03 -7.76 1.96
C HIS A 9 -15.54 -7.39 1.89
N ALA A 10 -14.64 -8.38 2.03
CA ALA A 10 -13.20 -8.19 1.93
C ALA A 10 -12.80 -7.60 0.58
N LYS A 11 -13.35 -8.14 -0.51
CA LYS A 11 -13.08 -7.63 -1.87
C LYS A 11 -13.51 -6.19 -2.03
N ALA A 12 -14.68 -5.80 -1.54
CA ALA A 12 -15.15 -4.42 -1.64
C ALA A 12 -14.20 -3.43 -0.92
N TYR A 13 -13.66 -3.80 0.25
CA TYR A 13 -12.70 -2.99 0.98
C TYR A 13 -11.32 -2.97 0.31
N ALA A 14 -10.86 -4.09 -0.23
CA ALA A 14 -9.61 -4.17 -0.99
C ALA A 14 -9.68 -3.33 -2.28
N ASP A 15 -10.79 -3.43 -3.02
CA ASP A 15 -11.01 -2.64 -4.24
C ASP A 15 -11.05 -1.13 -3.92
N ALA A 16 -11.73 -0.74 -2.83
CA ALA A 16 -11.77 0.65 -2.38
C ALA A 16 -10.39 1.17 -1.93
N TYR A 17 -9.55 0.33 -1.33
CA TYR A 17 -8.17 0.66 -1.00
C TYR A 17 -7.34 0.94 -2.25
N ALA A 18 -7.42 0.07 -3.23
CA ALA A 18 -6.63 0.19 -4.46
C ALA A 18 -7.13 1.28 -5.42
N LEU A 19 -8.42 1.63 -5.37
CA LEU A 19 -9.10 2.46 -6.37
C LEU A 19 -8.38 3.78 -6.70
N PRO A 20 -7.86 4.57 -5.73
CA PRO A 20 -7.19 5.84 -6.04
C PRO A 20 -5.90 5.71 -6.84
N THR A 21 -5.24 4.55 -6.78
CA THR A 21 -3.89 4.34 -7.33
C THR A 21 -3.78 3.19 -8.32
N LYS A 22 -4.87 2.44 -8.57
CA LYS A 22 -4.84 1.20 -9.38
C LYS A 22 -4.37 1.37 -10.82
N GLU A 23 -4.53 2.57 -11.39
CA GLU A 23 -4.10 2.90 -12.76
C GLU A 23 -2.75 3.62 -12.79
N LEU A 24 -2.11 3.79 -11.62
CA LEU A 24 -0.82 4.43 -11.50
C LEU A 24 0.31 3.40 -11.52
N GLY A 25 1.37 3.73 -12.23
CA GLY A 25 2.59 2.93 -12.28
C GLY A 25 3.79 3.82 -12.52
N ARG A 26 4.89 3.57 -11.81
CA ARG A 26 6.14 4.26 -12.05
C ARG A 26 6.67 3.94 -13.44
N GLY A 27 7.20 4.94 -14.14
CA GLY A 27 7.68 4.81 -15.52
C GLY A 27 6.58 4.76 -16.58
N VAL A 28 5.30 4.92 -16.19
CA VAL A 28 4.19 5.03 -17.14
C VAL A 28 4.19 6.43 -17.75
N PRO A 29 4.05 6.57 -19.09
CA PRO A 29 3.98 7.87 -19.74
C PRO A 29 2.77 8.71 -19.28
N GLU A 30 2.97 10.01 -19.13
CA GLU A 30 1.94 10.99 -18.77
C GLU A 30 0.66 10.88 -19.62
N GLN A 31 0.79 10.59 -20.92
CA GLN A 31 -0.37 10.41 -21.80
C GLN A 31 -1.27 9.25 -21.34
N MET A 32 -0.69 8.17 -20.81
CA MET A 32 -1.44 7.04 -20.26
C MET A 32 -2.18 7.42 -18.99
N LEU A 33 -1.62 8.31 -18.16
CA LEU A 33 -2.31 8.87 -17.00
C LEU A 33 -3.62 9.55 -17.42
N MET A 34 -3.54 10.43 -18.43
CA MET A 34 -4.73 11.14 -18.94
C MET A 34 -5.78 10.19 -19.55
N MET A 35 -5.33 9.11 -20.18
CA MET A 35 -6.24 8.11 -20.76
C MET A 35 -6.92 7.24 -19.70
N ASN A 36 -6.19 6.82 -18.67
CA ASN A 36 -6.65 5.84 -17.70
C ASN A 36 -7.37 6.48 -16.50
N VAL A 37 -6.87 7.62 -16.02
CA VAL A 37 -7.40 8.32 -14.84
C VAL A 37 -8.33 9.47 -15.23
N GLY A 38 -8.10 10.06 -16.42
CA GLY A 38 -8.86 11.18 -16.92
C GLY A 38 -8.24 12.54 -16.62
N ARG A 39 -9.05 13.59 -16.74
CA ARG A 39 -8.58 14.97 -16.57
C ARG A 39 -8.36 15.28 -15.07
N PRO A 40 -7.18 15.81 -14.67
CA PRO A 40 -6.94 16.26 -13.31
C PRO A 40 -7.79 17.50 -12.95
N GLU A 41 -8.01 17.71 -11.66
CA GLU A 41 -8.64 18.93 -11.12
C GLU A 41 -7.72 20.15 -11.25
N GLY A 42 -6.39 19.92 -11.24
CA GLY A 42 -5.37 20.93 -11.41
C GLY A 42 -4.02 20.35 -11.76
N ALA A 43 -3.13 21.23 -12.22
CA ALA A 43 -1.72 20.90 -12.43
C ALA A 43 -0.85 22.07 -11.95
N PHE A 44 0.31 21.76 -11.36
CA PHE A 44 1.26 22.75 -10.86
C PHE A 44 2.69 22.23 -10.91
N GLU A 45 3.64 23.15 -10.99
CA GLU A 45 5.07 22.83 -10.93
C GLU A 45 5.50 22.52 -9.49
N SER A 46 6.40 21.55 -9.35
CA SER A 46 6.97 21.11 -8.06
C SER A 46 8.32 20.46 -8.29
N GLN A 47 8.79 19.73 -7.30
CA GLN A 47 9.98 18.87 -7.37
C GLN A 47 9.65 17.47 -6.88
N PHE A 48 10.31 16.48 -7.46
CA PHE A 48 10.30 15.09 -7.01
C PHE A 48 11.74 14.59 -6.95
N ALA A 49 12.19 14.17 -5.76
CA ALA A 49 13.57 13.73 -5.53
C ALA A 49 14.65 14.69 -6.06
N GLY A 50 14.39 16.01 -5.98
CA GLY A 50 15.32 17.05 -6.44
C GLY A 50 15.23 17.38 -7.95
N TYR A 51 14.37 16.71 -8.70
CA TYR A 51 14.12 16.99 -10.10
C TYR A 51 12.86 17.84 -10.32
N PRO A 52 12.83 18.76 -11.28
CA PRO A 52 11.61 19.46 -11.69
C PRO A 52 10.51 18.46 -12.06
N ALA A 53 9.31 18.66 -11.52
CA ALA A 53 8.17 17.81 -11.74
C ALA A 53 6.91 18.63 -12.02
N ILE A 54 6.00 18.08 -12.83
CA ILE A 54 4.62 18.53 -12.92
C ILE A 54 3.79 17.62 -12.02
N VAL A 55 2.96 18.21 -11.16
CA VAL A 55 2.03 17.48 -10.31
C VAL A 55 0.63 17.61 -10.88
N TYR A 56 0.03 16.47 -11.22
CA TYR A 56 -1.38 16.39 -11.61
C TYR A 56 -2.21 16.03 -10.38
N SER A 57 -3.08 16.95 -9.95
CA SER A 57 -3.89 16.79 -8.76
C SER A 57 -5.26 16.24 -9.10
N TYR A 58 -5.62 15.11 -8.50
CA TYR A 58 -6.92 14.47 -8.55
C TYR A 58 -7.58 14.50 -7.17
N GLU A 59 -8.84 14.14 -7.05
CA GLU A 59 -9.56 14.15 -5.77
C GLU A 59 -8.85 13.41 -4.63
N TYR A 60 -8.28 12.24 -4.90
CA TYR A 60 -7.67 11.36 -3.90
C TYR A 60 -6.15 11.31 -3.94
N VAL A 61 -5.53 11.76 -5.04
CA VAL A 61 -4.10 11.53 -5.28
C VAL A 61 -3.48 12.68 -6.08
N ASP A 62 -2.25 13.05 -5.72
CA ASP A 62 -1.38 13.88 -6.52
C ASP A 62 -0.34 13.01 -7.22
N VAL A 63 -0.20 13.13 -8.53
CA VAL A 63 0.71 12.32 -9.35
C VAL A 63 1.86 13.18 -9.84
N TYR A 64 3.08 12.76 -9.55
CA TYR A 64 4.31 13.46 -9.91
C TYR A 64 4.86 12.92 -11.21
N VAL A 65 5.01 13.80 -12.19
CA VAL A 65 5.54 13.50 -13.52
C VAL A 65 6.87 14.21 -13.71
N VAL A 66 7.92 13.45 -14.00
CA VAL A 66 9.26 13.95 -14.31
C VAL A 66 9.61 13.50 -15.72
N ASN A 67 10.03 14.43 -16.59
CA ASN A 67 10.38 14.15 -17.98
C ASN A 67 9.30 13.37 -18.75
N GLY A 68 8.02 13.65 -18.48
CA GLY A 68 6.88 13.00 -19.14
C GLY A 68 6.55 11.58 -18.65
N MET A 69 7.15 11.14 -17.55
CA MET A 69 6.91 9.83 -16.93
C MET A 69 6.41 9.97 -15.50
N ILE A 70 5.48 9.12 -15.09
CA ILE A 70 5.06 9.02 -13.68
C ILE A 70 6.23 8.49 -12.87
N GLU A 71 6.69 9.26 -11.88
CA GLU A 71 7.77 8.85 -10.97
C GLU A 71 7.28 8.57 -9.55
N GLY A 72 6.11 9.07 -9.18
CA GLY A 72 5.53 8.80 -7.87
C GLY A 72 4.15 9.42 -7.72
N TRP A 73 3.52 9.14 -6.61
CA TRP A 73 2.24 9.75 -6.24
C TRP A 73 2.11 9.88 -4.74
N ASN A 74 1.30 10.84 -4.33
CA ASN A 74 0.94 11.08 -2.94
C ASN A 74 -0.57 10.94 -2.78
N GLN A 75 -1.02 9.91 -2.06
CA GLN A 75 -2.43 9.78 -1.72
C GLN A 75 -2.80 10.85 -0.67
N LYS A 76 -3.68 11.78 -1.04
CA LYS A 76 -4.11 12.92 -0.21
C LYS A 76 -5.11 12.50 0.86
N LYS A 77 -6.00 11.60 0.51
CA LYS A 77 -7.05 11.07 1.40
C LYS A 77 -7.39 9.64 1.05
N SER A 78 -7.87 8.91 2.02
CA SER A 78 -8.47 7.59 1.85
C SER A 78 -9.96 7.71 1.55
N ILE A 79 -10.53 6.77 0.79
CA ILE A 79 -11.99 6.68 0.60
C ILE A 79 -12.68 6.43 1.94
N LYS A 80 -12.04 5.62 2.79
CA LYS A 80 -12.47 5.29 4.15
C LYS A 80 -11.25 4.89 4.96
N GLU A 81 -11.33 5.02 6.27
CA GLU A 81 -10.29 4.55 7.19
C GLU A 81 -10.23 3.02 7.27
N ASN A 82 -9.07 2.50 7.59
CA ASN A 82 -8.80 1.07 7.86
C ASN A 82 -9.29 0.11 6.76
N LEU A 83 -9.21 0.53 5.48
CA LEU A 83 -9.68 -0.29 4.35
C LEU A 83 -8.91 -1.59 4.23
N ALA A 84 -7.57 -1.53 4.28
CA ALA A 84 -6.70 -2.68 4.13
C ALA A 84 -6.85 -3.66 5.31
N GLU A 85 -6.83 -3.17 6.54
CA GLU A 85 -7.01 -3.97 7.75
C GLU A 85 -8.37 -4.65 7.78
N THR A 86 -9.43 -3.92 7.38
CA THR A 86 -10.78 -4.48 7.30
C THR A 86 -10.86 -5.58 6.23
N ALA A 87 -10.21 -5.39 5.09
CA ALA A 87 -10.14 -6.41 4.04
C ALA A 87 -9.41 -7.66 4.52
N ILE A 88 -8.22 -7.51 5.14
CA ILE A 88 -7.44 -8.63 5.70
C ILE A 88 -8.26 -9.41 6.72
N ALA A 89 -8.87 -8.72 7.71
CA ALA A 89 -9.70 -9.35 8.74
C ALA A 89 -10.91 -10.09 8.14
N SER A 90 -11.52 -9.53 7.09
CA SER A 90 -12.65 -10.14 6.41
C SER A 90 -12.26 -11.37 5.60
N TYR A 91 -11.08 -11.36 4.93
CA TYR A 91 -10.53 -12.54 4.27
C TYR A 91 -10.19 -13.64 5.27
N ALA A 92 -9.56 -13.30 6.40
CA ALA A 92 -9.27 -14.25 7.47
C ALA A 92 -10.56 -14.90 8.00
N LYS A 93 -11.60 -14.08 8.23
CA LYS A 93 -12.90 -14.58 8.68
C LYS A 93 -13.59 -15.48 7.65
N ALA A 94 -13.45 -15.19 6.37
CA ALA A 94 -13.97 -16.06 5.32
C ALA A 94 -13.30 -17.44 5.34
N TYR A 95 -11.98 -17.47 5.45
CA TYR A 95 -11.21 -18.72 5.51
C TYR A 95 -11.51 -19.53 6.78
N GLU A 96 -11.59 -18.87 7.95
CA GLU A 96 -11.98 -19.50 9.21
C GLU A 96 -13.35 -20.19 9.13
N LEU A 97 -14.34 -19.56 8.48
CA LEU A 97 -15.70 -20.09 8.34
C LEU A 97 -15.81 -21.22 7.33
N ASP A 98 -15.02 -21.22 6.29
CA ASP A 98 -14.98 -22.25 5.26
C ASP A 98 -13.60 -22.35 4.61
N PRO A 99 -12.73 -23.26 5.08
CA PRO A 99 -11.40 -23.46 4.47
C PRO A 99 -11.45 -23.83 2.96
N LYS A 100 -12.55 -24.32 2.44
CA LYS A 100 -12.73 -24.57 0.99
C LYS A 100 -12.76 -23.28 0.17
N SER A 101 -12.95 -22.12 0.83
CA SER A 101 -12.86 -20.81 0.18
C SER A 101 -11.41 -20.36 -0.07
N GLU A 102 -10.39 -21.13 0.34
CA GLU A 102 -8.96 -20.78 0.29
C GLU A 102 -8.52 -20.19 -1.04
N SER A 103 -8.86 -20.81 -2.17
CA SER A 103 -8.46 -20.31 -3.49
C SER A 103 -8.97 -18.88 -3.79
N LYS A 104 -10.22 -18.58 -3.38
CA LYS A 104 -10.81 -17.24 -3.57
C LYS A 104 -10.20 -16.22 -2.63
N VAL A 105 -9.97 -16.62 -1.38
CA VAL A 105 -9.30 -15.80 -0.38
C VAL A 105 -7.87 -15.52 -0.82
N ALA A 106 -7.11 -16.54 -1.26
CA ALA A 106 -5.75 -16.41 -1.74
C ALA A 106 -5.63 -15.39 -2.88
N ALA A 107 -6.49 -15.47 -3.89
CA ALA A 107 -6.50 -14.49 -4.98
C ALA A 107 -6.75 -13.06 -4.49
N GLY A 108 -7.69 -12.88 -3.56
CA GLY A 108 -8.02 -11.57 -2.99
C GLY A 108 -6.89 -10.98 -2.14
N VAL A 109 -6.28 -11.78 -1.28
CA VAL A 109 -5.18 -11.29 -0.42
C VAL A 109 -3.91 -11.02 -1.21
N LEU A 110 -3.62 -11.78 -2.29
CA LEU A 110 -2.49 -11.48 -3.18
C LEU A 110 -2.67 -10.14 -3.89
N ASN A 111 -3.86 -9.87 -4.41
CA ASN A 111 -4.16 -8.58 -5.04
C ASN A 111 -4.03 -7.43 -4.05
N LEU A 112 -4.54 -7.59 -2.82
CA LEU A 112 -4.40 -6.58 -1.77
C LEU A 112 -2.94 -6.38 -1.36
N ALA A 113 -2.18 -7.47 -1.17
CA ALA A 113 -0.77 -7.40 -0.81
C ALA A 113 0.07 -6.69 -1.88
N ASN A 114 -0.21 -6.95 -3.17
CA ASN A 114 0.43 -6.25 -4.27
C ASN A 114 0.10 -4.74 -4.27
N ALA A 115 -1.17 -4.38 -4.06
CA ALA A 115 -1.56 -2.97 -3.97
C ALA A 115 -0.88 -2.26 -2.79
N LEU A 116 -0.77 -2.94 -1.64
CA LEU A 116 -0.07 -2.43 -0.45
C LEU A 116 1.44 -2.23 -0.71
N ALA A 117 2.10 -3.20 -1.35
CA ALA A 117 3.52 -3.11 -1.67
C ALA A 117 3.80 -1.96 -2.66
N ILE A 118 2.99 -1.82 -3.71
CA ILE A 118 3.09 -0.71 -4.68
C ILE A 118 2.90 0.65 -3.97
N GLN A 119 1.93 0.74 -3.07
CA GLN A 119 1.71 1.96 -2.28
C GLN A 119 2.88 2.23 -1.31
N ALA A 120 3.45 1.18 -0.70
CA ALA A 120 4.62 1.30 0.16
C ALA A 120 5.84 1.85 -0.58
N ASP A 121 6.11 1.36 -1.80
CA ASP A 121 7.17 1.88 -2.65
C ASP A 121 6.94 3.35 -3.00
N ALA A 122 5.70 3.73 -3.35
CA ALA A 122 5.36 5.11 -3.64
C ALA A 122 5.57 6.02 -2.43
N LEU A 123 5.13 5.60 -1.23
CA LEU A 123 5.33 6.32 0.03
C LEU A 123 6.81 6.47 0.36
N ASN A 124 7.61 5.42 0.18
CA ASN A 124 9.05 5.47 0.40
C ASN A 124 9.74 6.47 -0.54
N ASN A 125 9.39 6.48 -1.83
CA ASN A 125 9.89 7.43 -2.80
C ASN A 125 9.50 8.88 -2.48
N MET A 126 8.40 9.09 -1.77
CA MET A 126 7.96 10.38 -1.25
C MET A 126 8.61 10.77 0.09
N GLY A 127 9.50 9.93 0.64
CA GLY A 127 10.14 10.14 1.95
C GLY A 127 9.21 9.86 3.15
N LYS A 128 8.04 9.28 2.93
CA LYS A 128 7.06 8.91 3.97
C LYS A 128 7.40 7.54 4.56
N VAL A 129 8.57 7.46 5.20
CA VAL A 129 9.22 6.21 5.59
C VAL A 129 8.37 5.39 6.57
N ALA A 130 7.75 6.03 7.57
CA ALA A 130 6.90 5.35 8.55
C ALA A 130 5.63 4.74 7.93
N GLU A 131 4.99 5.50 7.03
CA GLU A 131 3.79 5.05 6.31
C GLU A 131 4.14 3.88 5.35
N ALA A 132 5.29 3.97 4.68
CA ALA A 132 5.81 2.91 3.82
C ALA A 132 6.07 1.61 4.60
N ALA A 133 6.72 1.71 5.76
CA ALA A 133 6.96 0.57 6.65
C ALA A 133 5.64 -0.13 7.05
N ALA A 134 4.63 0.65 7.46
CA ALA A 134 3.33 0.13 7.84
C ALA A 134 2.61 -0.57 6.66
N ALA A 135 2.72 -0.04 5.45
CA ALA A 135 2.12 -0.64 4.27
C ALA A 135 2.80 -1.96 3.87
N PHE A 136 4.14 -2.08 3.97
CA PHE A 136 4.85 -3.35 3.77
C PHE A 136 4.49 -4.39 4.84
N GLU A 137 4.37 -3.99 6.12
CA GLU A 137 3.94 -4.87 7.20
C GLU A 137 2.52 -5.42 6.92
N LEU A 138 1.59 -4.57 6.46
CA LEU A 138 0.25 -4.99 6.07
C LEU A 138 0.26 -5.93 4.85
N ALA A 139 1.13 -5.69 3.87
CA ALA A 139 1.29 -6.57 2.71
C ALA A 139 1.73 -7.98 3.14
N PHE A 140 2.70 -8.09 4.04
CA PHE A 140 3.14 -9.36 4.60
C PHE A 140 2.02 -10.05 5.38
N ARG A 141 1.32 -9.33 6.27
CA ARG A 141 0.18 -9.86 7.04
C ARG A 141 -0.96 -10.36 6.17
N ALA A 142 -1.25 -9.66 5.06
CA ALA A 142 -2.24 -10.12 4.09
C ALA A 142 -1.86 -11.51 3.54
N GLN A 143 -0.60 -11.70 3.18
CA GLN A 143 -0.11 -12.98 2.64
C GLN A 143 -0.14 -14.12 3.65
N GLN A 144 -0.17 -13.84 4.94
CA GLN A 144 -0.27 -14.87 6.00
C GLN A 144 -1.71 -15.35 6.27
N VAL A 145 -2.73 -14.78 5.63
CA VAL A 145 -4.15 -15.12 5.89
C VAL A 145 -4.47 -16.57 5.54
N VAL A 146 -3.84 -17.13 4.52
CA VAL A 146 -4.05 -18.53 4.11
C VAL A 146 -2.74 -19.27 3.88
N PRO A 147 -2.64 -20.55 4.31
CA PRO A 147 -1.40 -21.34 4.19
C PRO A 147 -0.93 -21.57 2.74
N ALA A 148 -1.85 -21.53 1.77
CA ALA A 148 -1.52 -21.72 0.36
C ALA A 148 -0.60 -20.61 -0.21
N ILE A 149 -0.52 -19.46 0.45
CA ILE A 149 0.36 -18.36 0.04
C ILE A 149 1.67 -18.47 0.81
N LYS A 150 2.78 -18.53 0.06
CA LYS A 150 4.09 -18.27 0.63
C LYS A 150 4.27 -16.76 0.73
N ALA A 151 4.28 -16.23 1.94
CA ALA A 151 4.50 -14.81 2.16
C ALA A 151 5.88 -14.39 1.63
N ASP A 152 5.93 -13.22 0.98
CA ASP A 152 7.18 -12.65 0.47
C ASP A 152 7.98 -12.04 1.63
N PRO A 153 9.15 -12.60 1.97
CA PRO A 153 9.96 -12.09 3.08
C PRO A 153 10.50 -10.68 2.82
N ASN A 154 10.54 -10.23 1.56
CA ASN A 154 10.97 -8.86 1.25
C ASN A 154 10.01 -7.82 1.82
N ASN A 155 8.71 -8.11 1.89
CA ASN A 155 7.76 -7.21 2.53
C ASN A 155 8.09 -7.01 4.02
N LEU A 156 8.40 -8.10 4.72
CA LEU A 156 8.78 -8.04 6.13
C LEU A 156 10.12 -7.35 6.33
N TYR A 157 11.12 -7.70 5.50
CA TYR A 157 12.44 -7.06 5.52
C TYR A 157 12.33 -5.54 5.30
N ASN A 158 11.60 -5.10 4.28
CA ASN A 158 11.40 -3.68 3.99
C ASN A 158 10.67 -2.97 5.12
N ALA A 159 9.64 -3.60 5.73
CA ALA A 159 8.95 -3.04 6.88
C ALA A 159 9.92 -2.82 8.07
N GLY A 160 10.74 -3.80 8.41
CA GLY A 160 11.73 -3.70 9.49
C GLY A 160 12.80 -2.65 9.20
N MET A 161 13.38 -2.66 8.00
CA MET A 161 14.38 -1.71 7.57
C MET A 161 13.86 -0.25 7.65
N LEU A 162 12.70 0.01 7.06
CA LEU A 162 12.11 1.36 7.05
C LEU A 162 11.67 1.80 8.44
N THR A 163 11.17 0.89 9.29
CA THR A 163 10.87 1.19 10.70
C THR A 163 12.13 1.64 11.43
N THR A 164 13.26 0.96 11.24
CA THR A 164 14.55 1.31 11.83
C THR A 164 15.09 2.64 11.29
N MET A 165 14.95 2.88 9.99
CA MET A 165 15.31 4.16 9.37
C MET A 165 14.48 5.31 9.95
N HIS A 166 13.19 5.12 10.11
CA HIS A 166 12.32 6.11 10.74
C HIS A 166 12.72 6.36 12.20
N ALA A 167 13.02 5.30 12.96
CA ALA A 167 13.47 5.41 14.35
C ALA A 167 14.71 6.32 14.50
N ALA A 168 15.63 6.27 13.53
CA ALA A 168 16.83 7.13 13.52
C ALA A 168 16.52 8.63 13.33
N THR A 169 15.32 8.99 12.91
CA THR A 169 14.86 10.39 12.80
C THR A 169 14.15 10.90 14.04
N LEU A 170 13.85 10.02 14.99
CA LEU A 170 13.15 10.31 16.24
C LEU A 170 14.15 10.51 17.40
N GLN A 171 13.65 10.93 18.56
CA GLN A 171 14.45 11.12 19.77
C GLN A 171 13.76 10.51 21.00
N GLY A 172 14.56 10.21 22.03
CA GLY A 172 14.06 9.77 23.33
C GLY A 172 13.28 8.44 23.26
N GLU A 173 12.17 8.38 23.99
CA GLU A 173 11.34 7.18 24.12
C GLU A 173 10.68 6.76 22.79
N GLU A 174 10.34 7.71 21.93
CA GLU A 174 9.75 7.41 20.61
C GLU A 174 10.75 6.68 19.70
N ALA A 175 12.02 7.12 19.70
CA ALA A 175 13.08 6.44 18.97
C ALA A 175 13.27 5.01 19.48
N LEU A 176 13.34 4.83 20.81
CA LEU A 176 13.49 3.50 21.41
C LEU A 176 12.33 2.57 21.07
N ALA A 177 11.09 3.07 21.15
CA ALA A 177 9.90 2.30 20.79
C ALA A 177 9.92 1.87 19.32
N ALA A 178 10.33 2.76 18.42
CA ALA A 178 10.42 2.46 16.99
C ALA A 178 11.57 1.48 16.67
N PHE A 179 12.73 1.58 17.33
CA PHE A 179 13.81 0.59 17.19
C PHE A 179 13.38 -0.80 17.69
N ASN A 180 12.74 -0.88 18.85
CA ASN A 180 12.21 -2.13 19.40
C ASN A 180 11.16 -2.76 18.47
N LYS A 181 10.31 -1.94 17.83
CA LYS A 181 9.36 -2.42 16.82
C LYS A 181 10.10 -2.99 15.62
N GLY A 182 11.11 -2.30 15.09
CA GLY A 182 11.92 -2.77 13.96
C GLY A 182 12.62 -4.09 14.27
N GLU A 183 13.23 -4.22 15.45
CA GLU A 183 13.87 -5.45 15.90
C GLU A 183 12.87 -6.63 15.95
N LYS A 184 11.68 -6.39 16.48
CA LYS A 184 10.62 -7.41 16.54
C LYS A 184 10.19 -7.87 15.14
N ILE A 185 10.06 -6.95 14.18
CA ILE A 185 9.70 -7.27 12.79
C ILE A 185 10.76 -8.20 12.16
N PHE A 186 12.06 -8.02 12.49
CA PHE A 186 13.13 -8.90 11.98
C PHE A 186 13.21 -10.26 12.71
N ALA A 187 12.60 -10.38 13.88
CA ALA A 187 12.60 -11.62 14.66
C ALA A 187 11.45 -12.59 14.29
N ASP A 188 10.40 -12.09 13.63
CA ASP A 188 9.23 -12.84 13.14
C ASP A 188 9.50 -13.43 11.74
#